data_f26b21b3e857b8255fd7ed9c2b5c7894
#
_entry.id   f26b21b3e857b8255fd7ed9c2b5c7894
#
_cell.length_a   1.000
_cell.length_b   1.000
_cell.length_c   1.000
_cell.angle_alpha   90.00
_cell.angle_beta   90.00
_cell.angle_gamma   90.00
#
_symmetry.space_group_name_H-M   'P 1'
#
loop_
_entity.id
_entity.type
_entity.pdbx_description
1 polymer ?
#
loop_
_entity_poly.entity_id
_entity_poly.type
_entity_poly.pdbx_seq_one_letter_code
_entity_poly.pdbx_strand_id
1 'polypeptide(L)'
;MVDVAGDAGDAPQADSSAVDADPIYVYALVRPESSLALPAMGVDSQRPVELLSTGDVAAVYSTVRHELFNEAAIEAGLRNRAWLEAHVLVHQQVIDALVASGARVIPMRFCTLYRDRDAVVEILSRHALTLTVELKRLEGRQEWGVKQVVDVAALQAALARGDDALAVAADDSIEQLRRQIAGMSPGAAYLLKKKLESLIADRA
;
A
#
# COMPACT_ATOMS: atom_id res chain seq x y z
N MET A 1 -1.28 -7.13 69.63
CA MET A 1 -2.36 -7.43 68.66
C MET A 1 -2.59 -6.17 67.86
N VAL A 2 -1.90 -6.08 66.72
CA VAL A 2 -1.94 -4.88 65.86
C VAL A 2 -2.44 -5.35 64.53
N ASP A 3 -3.63 -4.88 64.16
CA ASP A 3 -4.34 -5.17 62.91
C ASP A 3 -3.71 -4.34 61.80
N VAL A 4 -3.15 -4.97 60.78
CA VAL A 4 -2.63 -4.31 59.57
C VAL A 4 -3.68 -4.55 58.47
N ALA A 5 -4.55 -3.56 58.30
CA ALA A 5 -5.45 -3.48 57.15
C ALA A 5 -4.62 -3.22 55.88
N GLY A 6 -4.72 -4.16 54.93
CA GLY A 6 -4.07 -4.09 53.62
C GLY A 6 -4.65 -2.97 52.77
N ASP A 7 -3.76 -2.11 52.31
CA ASP A 7 -3.99 -1.14 51.25
C ASP A 7 -4.14 -1.89 49.92
N ALA A 8 -5.36 -1.95 49.42
CA ALA A 8 -5.65 -2.46 48.06
C ALA A 8 -5.30 -1.35 47.07
N GLY A 9 -4.07 -1.46 46.50
CA GLY A 9 -3.59 -0.59 45.45
C GLY A 9 -4.58 -0.50 44.30
N ASP A 10 -5.06 0.70 44.05
CA ASP A 10 -5.85 1.10 42.91
C ASP A 10 -5.01 0.85 41.62
N ALA A 11 -5.38 -0.20 40.88
CA ALA A 11 -4.78 -0.45 39.57
C ALA A 11 -5.25 0.68 38.63
N PRO A 12 -4.36 1.29 37.84
CA PRO A 12 -4.77 2.34 36.93
C PRO A 12 -5.80 1.77 35.94
N GLN A 13 -7.00 2.31 35.99
CA GLN A 13 -8.05 2.05 35.01
C GLN A 13 -7.50 2.52 33.66
N ALA A 14 -7.27 1.58 32.73
CA ALA A 14 -6.96 1.91 31.36
C ALA A 14 -8.09 2.80 30.82
N ASP A 15 -7.72 4.00 30.38
CA ASP A 15 -8.62 5.01 29.84
C ASP A 15 -9.34 4.43 28.60
N SER A 16 -10.57 3.99 28.78
CA SER A 16 -11.39 3.39 27.72
C SER A 16 -11.83 4.41 26.66
N SER A 17 -11.55 5.71 26.89
CA SER A 17 -11.89 6.80 25.96
C SER A 17 -11.00 6.84 24.70
N ALA A 18 -9.85 6.15 24.72
CA ALA A 18 -8.93 6.09 23.59
C ALA A 18 -9.33 5.07 22.50
N VAL A 19 -10.30 4.20 22.77
CA VAL A 19 -10.67 3.09 21.89
C VAL A 19 -11.63 3.52 20.76
N ASP A 20 -12.37 4.62 20.96
CA ASP A 20 -13.40 5.11 20.03
C ASP A 20 -13.02 6.41 19.30
N ALA A 21 -11.77 6.86 19.42
CA ALA A 21 -11.33 8.06 18.73
C ALA A 21 -11.24 7.85 17.22
N ASP A 22 -11.65 8.86 16.44
CA ASP A 22 -11.56 8.87 14.98
C ASP A 22 -10.10 8.70 14.53
N PRO A 23 -9.72 7.63 13.82
CA PRO A 23 -8.35 7.40 13.38
C PRO A 23 -7.94 8.32 12.24
N ILE A 24 -6.63 8.40 12.02
CA ILE A 24 -6.00 9.17 10.95
C ILE A 24 -5.66 8.24 9.79
N TYR A 25 -6.30 8.45 8.65
CA TYR A 25 -6.01 7.77 7.39
C TYR A 25 -4.97 8.55 6.59
N VAL A 26 -3.81 7.97 6.32
CA VAL A 26 -2.72 8.63 5.58
C VAL A 26 -2.67 8.14 4.13
N TYR A 27 -2.73 9.08 3.19
CA TYR A 27 -2.67 8.82 1.74
C TYR A 27 -1.24 8.78 1.21
N ALA A 28 -0.46 9.76 1.62
CA ALA A 28 0.89 9.98 1.11
C ALA A 28 1.73 10.82 2.05
N LEU A 29 3.06 10.74 1.85
CA LEU A 29 4.01 11.67 2.43
C LEU A 29 4.55 12.57 1.32
N VAL A 30 4.69 13.87 1.62
CA VAL A 30 5.11 14.91 0.67
C VAL A 30 6.05 15.89 1.33
N ARG A 31 6.67 16.77 0.54
CA ARG A 31 7.24 18.02 1.08
C ARG A 31 6.11 19.05 1.25
N PRO A 32 6.07 19.78 2.37
CA PRO A 32 5.09 20.84 2.56
C PRO A 32 5.42 22.02 1.60
N GLU A 33 4.67 22.10 0.52
CA GLU A 33 4.78 23.20 -0.45
C GLU A 33 3.44 23.95 -0.53
N SER A 34 3.47 25.26 -0.71
CA SER A 34 2.26 26.09 -0.78
C SER A 34 1.41 25.86 -2.03
N SER A 35 1.94 25.13 -3.01
CA SER A 35 1.27 24.79 -4.28
C SER A 35 0.50 23.47 -4.27
N LEU A 36 0.44 22.76 -3.12
CA LEU A 36 -0.25 21.46 -3.04
C LEU A 36 -1.76 21.62 -3.29
N ALA A 37 -2.25 20.93 -4.30
CA ALA A 37 -3.70 20.85 -4.57
C ALA A 37 -4.27 19.64 -3.82
N LEU A 38 -4.90 19.88 -2.66
CA LEU A 38 -5.57 18.85 -1.89
C LEU A 38 -7.03 18.72 -2.36
N PRO A 39 -7.52 17.49 -2.63
CA PRO A 39 -8.94 17.26 -2.82
C PRO A 39 -9.76 17.68 -1.61
N ALA A 40 -10.98 18.17 -1.82
CA ALA A 40 -11.83 18.63 -0.74
C ALA A 40 -12.23 17.52 0.23
N MET A 41 -12.42 16.30 -0.28
CA MET A 41 -12.88 15.12 0.51
C MET A 41 -11.98 13.91 0.24
N GLY A 42 -11.83 13.08 1.29
CA GLY A 42 -11.06 11.86 1.26
C GLY A 42 -11.93 10.59 1.18
N VAL A 43 -11.37 9.47 1.62
CA VAL A 43 -12.03 8.15 1.63
C VAL A 43 -13.29 8.14 2.51
N ASP A 44 -13.33 8.92 3.58
CA ASP A 44 -14.57 9.26 4.27
C ASP A 44 -15.12 10.53 3.62
N SER A 45 -16.21 10.40 2.87
CA SER A 45 -16.82 11.49 2.09
C SER A 45 -17.33 12.68 2.94
N GLN A 46 -17.33 12.56 4.27
CA GLN A 46 -17.68 13.62 5.20
C GLN A 46 -16.47 14.30 5.85
N ARG A 47 -15.27 13.87 5.52
CA ARG A 47 -14.03 14.36 6.13
C ARG A 47 -13.07 14.92 5.05
N PRO A 48 -12.49 16.10 5.29
CA PRO A 48 -11.57 16.72 4.33
C PRO A 48 -10.24 16.00 4.26
N VAL A 49 -9.52 16.23 3.17
CA VAL A 49 -8.10 15.92 3.05
C VAL A 49 -7.30 17.09 3.60
N GLU A 50 -6.40 16.82 4.53
CA GLU A 50 -5.60 17.81 5.26
C GLU A 50 -4.10 17.50 5.17
N LEU A 51 -3.28 18.46 5.58
CA LEU A 51 -1.83 18.34 5.65
C LEU A 51 -1.34 18.46 7.10
N LEU A 52 -0.53 17.50 7.54
CA LEU A 52 0.15 17.52 8.83
C LEU A 52 1.66 17.58 8.61
N SER A 53 2.25 18.75 8.84
CA SER A 53 3.66 19.01 8.57
C SER A 53 4.53 18.83 9.83
N THR A 54 5.72 18.24 9.63
CA THR A 54 6.77 18.13 10.64
C THR A 54 8.10 18.46 9.96
N GLY A 55 8.56 19.70 10.08
CA GLY A 55 9.74 20.19 9.34
C GLY A 55 9.57 20.11 7.83
N ASP A 56 10.49 19.42 7.15
CA ASP A 56 10.55 19.30 5.69
C ASP A 56 9.66 18.17 5.14
N VAL A 57 8.91 17.46 5.98
CA VAL A 57 8.04 16.35 5.58
C VAL A 57 6.63 16.58 6.10
N ALA A 58 5.64 16.21 5.31
CA ALA A 58 4.25 16.29 5.69
C ALA A 58 3.51 15.01 5.29
N ALA A 59 2.52 14.64 6.10
CA ALA A 59 1.53 13.62 5.77
C ALA A 59 0.28 14.27 5.18
N VAL A 60 -0.19 13.75 4.05
CA VAL A 60 -1.51 14.06 3.50
C VAL A 60 -2.48 13.03 4.07
N TYR A 61 -3.49 13.48 4.80
CA TYR A 61 -4.33 12.62 5.61
C TYR A 61 -5.80 13.08 5.63
N SER A 62 -6.67 12.22 6.12
CA SER A 62 -8.02 12.57 6.61
C SER A 62 -8.22 11.96 7.98
N THR A 63 -8.88 12.67 8.89
CA THR A 63 -9.53 12.02 10.03
C THR A 63 -10.71 11.23 9.49
N VAL A 64 -10.86 9.96 9.85
CA VAL A 64 -11.97 9.12 9.35
C VAL A 64 -12.79 8.59 10.52
N ARG A 65 -14.08 8.39 10.31
CA ARG A 65 -14.98 7.94 11.37
C ARG A 65 -14.62 6.54 11.83
N HIS A 66 -14.44 6.38 13.15
CA HIS A 66 -14.06 5.10 13.75
C HIS A 66 -15.03 3.97 13.37
N GLU A 67 -16.32 4.21 13.37
CA GLU A 67 -17.34 3.20 13.03
C GLU A 67 -17.21 2.65 11.60
N LEU A 68 -16.62 3.41 10.67
CA LEU A 68 -16.42 3.02 9.27
C LEU A 68 -15.02 2.47 8.99
N PHE A 69 -14.03 2.79 9.85
CA PHE A 69 -12.62 2.48 9.64
C PHE A 69 -11.97 1.76 10.82
N ASN A 70 -12.75 1.13 11.72
CA ASN A 70 -12.22 0.17 12.68
C ASN A 70 -11.84 -1.15 11.99
N GLU A 71 -11.12 -2.01 12.68
CA GLU A 71 -10.60 -3.28 12.13
C GLU A 71 -11.71 -4.15 11.52
N ALA A 72 -12.83 -4.32 12.23
CA ALA A 72 -13.95 -5.15 11.76
C ALA A 72 -14.63 -4.57 10.50
N ALA A 73 -14.81 -3.24 10.45
CA ALA A 73 -15.39 -2.55 9.30
C ALA A 73 -14.48 -2.66 8.07
N ILE A 74 -13.17 -2.50 8.25
CA ILE A 74 -12.18 -2.66 7.18
C ILE A 74 -12.15 -4.09 6.68
N GLU A 75 -12.10 -5.09 7.56
CA GLU A 75 -12.14 -6.50 7.14
C GLU A 75 -13.40 -6.84 6.33
N ALA A 76 -14.56 -6.36 6.77
CA ALA A 76 -15.79 -6.53 6.02
C ALA A 76 -15.77 -5.81 4.67
N GLY A 77 -15.22 -4.59 4.64
CA GLY A 77 -15.04 -3.79 3.45
C GLY A 77 -14.11 -4.44 2.42
N LEU A 78 -12.98 -4.99 2.85
CA LEU A 78 -12.02 -5.68 1.98
C LEU A 78 -12.61 -6.94 1.30
N ARG A 79 -13.63 -7.55 1.90
CA ARG A 79 -14.39 -8.66 1.30
C ARG A 79 -15.52 -8.18 0.38
N ASN A 80 -15.90 -6.91 0.45
CA ASN A 80 -16.93 -6.29 -0.38
C ASN A 80 -16.28 -5.55 -1.56
N ARG A 81 -16.44 -6.12 -2.77
CA ARG A 81 -15.85 -5.56 -3.99
C ARG A 81 -16.26 -4.11 -4.26
N ALA A 82 -17.52 -3.76 -4.08
CA ALA A 82 -18.02 -2.40 -4.33
C ALA A 82 -17.40 -1.39 -3.35
N TRP A 83 -17.31 -1.76 -2.08
CA TRP A 83 -16.64 -0.95 -1.07
C TRP A 83 -15.16 -0.75 -1.39
N LEU A 84 -14.47 -1.84 -1.73
CA LEU A 84 -13.04 -1.81 -2.06
C LEU A 84 -12.77 -0.93 -3.28
N GLU A 85 -13.50 -1.13 -4.39
CA GLU A 85 -13.34 -0.33 -5.61
C GLU A 85 -13.58 1.16 -5.35
N ALA A 86 -14.65 1.51 -4.62
CA ALA A 86 -14.96 2.90 -4.30
C ALA A 86 -13.85 3.58 -3.47
N HIS A 87 -13.38 2.93 -2.41
CA HIS A 87 -12.39 3.52 -1.51
C HIS A 87 -10.98 3.55 -2.09
N VAL A 88 -10.58 2.51 -2.85
CA VAL A 88 -9.30 2.49 -3.58
C VAL A 88 -9.27 3.60 -4.64
N LEU A 89 -10.39 3.81 -5.35
CA LEU A 89 -10.46 4.88 -6.34
C LEU A 89 -10.27 6.26 -5.71
N VAL A 90 -10.93 6.55 -4.60
CA VAL A 90 -10.77 7.83 -3.89
C VAL A 90 -9.35 7.98 -3.35
N HIS A 91 -8.77 6.92 -2.75
CA HIS A 91 -7.37 6.93 -2.30
C HIS A 91 -6.42 7.30 -3.44
N GLN A 92 -6.60 6.65 -4.61
CA GLN A 92 -5.78 6.94 -5.79
C GLN A 92 -5.99 8.36 -6.32
N GLN A 93 -7.23 8.86 -6.34
CA GLN A 93 -7.53 10.24 -6.76
C GLN A 93 -6.80 11.29 -5.91
N VAL A 94 -6.65 11.06 -4.60
CA VAL A 94 -5.86 11.95 -3.73
C VAL A 94 -4.39 11.95 -4.17
N ILE A 95 -3.82 10.76 -4.41
CA ILE A 95 -2.42 10.64 -4.85
C ILE A 95 -2.23 11.30 -6.23
N ASP A 96 -3.15 11.06 -7.17
CA ASP A 96 -3.09 11.63 -8.52
C ASP A 96 -3.18 13.17 -8.51
N ALA A 97 -4.02 13.74 -7.63
CA ALA A 97 -4.11 15.20 -7.47
C ALA A 97 -2.80 15.80 -6.95
N LEU A 98 -2.14 15.14 -6.01
CA LEU A 98 -0.83 15.56 -5.50
C LEU A 98 0.23 15.49 -6.61
N VAL A 99 0.29 14.40 -7.36
CA VAL A 99 1.23 14.25 -8.48
C VAL A 99 0.96 15.31 -9.56
N ALA A 100 -0.30 15.54 -9.90
CA ALA A 100 -0.70 16.55 -10.88
C ALA A 100 -0.34 17.99 -10.44
N SER A 101 -0.27 18.27 -9.13
CA SER A 101 0.21 19.56 -8.60
C SER A 101 1.73 19.71 -8.66
N GLY A 102 2.45 18.70 -9.14
CA GLY A 102 3.92 18.69 -9.19
C GLY A 102 4.59 18.27 -7.89
N ALA A 103 3.81 17.81 -6.90
CA ALA A 103 4.35 17.35 -5.64
C ALA A 103 5.21 16.08 -5.80
N ARG A 104 6.24 15.99 -4.98
CA ARG A 104 6.98 14.74 -4.78
C ARG A 104 6.24 13.91 -3.75
N VAL A 105 5.78 12.73 -4.16
CA VAL A 105 4.84 11.92 -3.40
C VAL A 105 5.48 10.57 -3.07
N ILE A 106 5.47 10.19 -1.80
CA ILE A 106 5.67 8.81 -1.36
C ILE A 106 4.28 8.27 -1.01
N PRO A 107 3.66 7.45 -1.87
CA PRO A 107 2.32 6.94 -1.62
C PRO A 107 2.33 5.97 -0.45
N MET A 108 1.29 6.04 0.39
CA MET A 108 1.06 5.07 1.44
C MET A 108 0.18 3.93 0.92
N ARG A 109 0.26 2.78 1.57
CA ARG A 109 -0.62 1.67 1.23
C ARG A 109 -2.08 2.03 1.53
N PHE A 110 -2.99 1.52 0.73
CA PHE A 110 -4.42 1.61 1.01
C PHE A 110 -4.73 1.09 2.43
N CYS A 111 -5.60 1.80 3.16
CA CYS A 111 -5.92 1.56 4.57
C CYS A 111 -4.73 1.70 5.53
N THR A 112 -3.78 2.61 5.28
CA THR A 112 -2.79 2.99 6.28
C THR A 112 -3.43 3.92 7.30
N LEU A 113 -3.63 3.42 8.51
CA LEU A 113 -4.28 4.10 9.61
C LEU A 113 -3.34 4.28 10.80
N TYR A 114 -3.47 5.42 11.46
CA TYR A 114 -2.81 5.72 12.73
C TYR A 114 -3.87 6.05 13.77
N ARG A 115 -3.60 5.74 15.02
CA ARG A 115 -4.50 5.97 16.16
C ARG A 115 -4.91 7.44 16.28
N ASP A 116 -3.96 8.37 16.12
CA ASP A 116 -4.13 9.81 16.33
C ASP A 116 -3.06 10.60 15.54
N ARG A 117 -3.14 11.94 15.61
CA ARG A 117 -2.17 12.84 14.98
C ARG A 117 -0.77 12.72 15.57
N ASP A 118 -0.67 12.47 16.87
CA ASP A 118 0.61 12.37 17.58
C ASP A 118 1.40 11.14 17.09
N ALA A 119 0.72 10.02 16.84
CA ALA A 119 1.33 8.85 16.23
C ALA A 119 1.88 9.14 14.82
N VAL A 120 1.19 9.96 14.02
CA VAL A 120 1.70 10.39 12.71
C VAL A 120 2.91 11.31 12.87
N VAL A 121 2.85 12.29 13.79
CA VAL A 121 3.99 13.19 14.10
C VAL A 121 5.20 12.41 14.56
N GLU A 122 5.01 11.42 15.42
CA GLU A 122 6.09 10.56 15.91
C GLU A 122 6.79 9.80 14.74
N ILE A 123 6.02 9.19 13.85
CA ILE A 123 6.57 8.48 12.68
C ILE A 123 7.30 9.43 11.74
N LEU A 124 6.71 10.58 11.41
CA LEU A 124 7.35 11.59 10.56
C LEU A 124 8.68 12.07 11.18
N SER A 125 8.68 12.38 12.48
CA SER A 125 9.87 12.86 13.21
C SER A 125 10.96 11.79 13.28
N ARG A 126 10.58 10.53 13.56
CA ARG A 126 11.50 9.39 13.66
C ARG A 126 12.22 9.13 12.33
N HIS A 127 11.53 9.30 11.21
CA HIS A 127 12.03 9.00 9.88
C HIS A 127 12.36 10.25 9.04
N ALA A 128 12.37 11.43 9.63
CA ALA A 128 12.50 12.72 8.93
C ALA A 128 13.66 12.77 7.94
N LEU A 129 14.87 12.36 8.35
CA LEU A 129 16.05 12.37 7.49
C LEU A 129 15.90 11.43 6.29
N THR A 130 15.45 10.20 6.52
CA THR A 130 15.24 9.21 5.45
C THR A 130 14.19 9.67 4.47
N LEU A 131 13.06 10.16 4.97
CA LEU A 131 11.95 10.66 4.14
C LEU A 131 12.36 11.87 3.32
N THR A 132 13.13 12.81 3.90
CA THR A 132 13.67 13.97 3.18
C THR A 132 14.58 13.54 2.03
N VAL A 133 15.47 12.58 2.26
CA VAL A 133 16.38 12.03 1.24
C VAL A 133 15.58 11.35 0.12
N GLU A 134 14.60 10.51 0.45
CA GLU A 134 13.79 9.82 -0.54
C GLU A 134 12.92 10.79 -1.37
N LEU A 135 12.28 11.77 -0.72
CA LEU A 135 11.52 12.82 -1.43
C LEU A 135 12.43 13.64 -2.38
N LYS A 136 13.67 13.93 -1.95
CA LYS A 136 14.64 14.59 -2.81
C LYS A 136 15.07 13.70 -3.98
N ARG A 137 15.23 12.39 -3.75
CA ARG A 137 15.55 11.42 -4.80
C ARG A 137 14.49 11.34 -5.91
N LEU A 138 13.24 11.57 -5.57
CA LEU A 138 12.12 11.60 -6.52
C LEU A 138 12.07 12.89 -7.35
N GLU A 139 12.92 13.89 -7.06
CA GLU A 139 12.94 15.16 -7.78
C GLU A 139 13.26 14.97 -9.26
N GLY A 140 12.37 15.51 -10.14
CA GLY A 140 12.51 15.40 -11.59
C GLY A 140 12.39 13.98 -12.16
N ARG A 141 11.89 13.02 -11.35
CA ARG A 141 11.65 11.63 -11.79
C ARG A 141 10.17 11.34 -11.95
N GLN A 142 9.87 10.45 -12.89
CA GLN A 142 8.53 9.87 -13.05
C GLN A 142 8.62 8.37 -12.81
N GLU A 143 7.67 7.83 -12.05
CA GLU A 143 7.51 6.39 -11.90
C GLU A 143 6.60 5.87 -13.02
N TRP A 144 7.08 4.85 -13.72
CA TRP A 144 6.33 4.19 -14.78
C TRP A 144 6.00 2.77 -14.35
N GLY A 145 4.71 2.48 -14.20
CA GLY A 145 4.24 1.11 -14.04
C GLY A 145 4.24 0.40 -15.40
N VAL A 146 5.14 -0.55 -15.62
CA VAL A 146 5.13 -1.39 -16.81
C VAL A 146 4.32 -2.65 -16.53
N LYS A 147 3.20 -2.84 -17.25
CA LYS A 147 2.39 -4.05 -17.16
C LYS A 147 2.51 -4.82 -18.46
N GLN A 148 3.16 -5.98 -18.42
CA GLN A 148 3.19 -6.91 -19.52
C GLN A 148 2.02 -7.89 -19.39
N VAL A 149 1.15 -7.93 -20.38
CA VAL A 149 0.05 -8.91 -20.47
C VAL A 149 0.47 -10.01 -21.45
N VAL A 150 0.52 -11.23 -20.97
CA VAL A 150 0.86 -12.40 -21.79
C VAL A 150 -0.43 -13.17 -22.08
N ASP A 151 -0.72 -13.40 -23.37
CA ASP A 151 -1.72 -14.38 -23.78
C ASP A 151 -1.17 -15.78 -23.52
N VAL A 152 -1.67 -16.39 -22.48
CA VAL A 152 -1.20 -17.69 -22.00
C VAL A 152 -1.47 -18.80 -23.02
N ALA A 153 -2.59 -18.72 -23.76
CA ALA A 153 -2.92 -19.72 -24.79
C ALA A 153 -1.98 -19.61 -25.99
N ALA A 154 -1.70 -18.36 -26.42
CA ALA A 154 -0.74 -18.09 -27.46
C ALA A 154 0.68 -18.52 -27.08
N LEU A 155 1.09 -18.25 -25.82
CA LEU A 155 2.38 -18.68 -25.30
C LEU A 155 2.51 -20.19 -25.23
N GLN A 156 1.49 -20.91 -24.77
CA GLN A 156 1.47 -22.38 -24.78
C GLN A 156 1.55 -22.96 -26.17
N ALA A 157 0.84 -22.39 -27.13
CA ALA A 157 0.89 -22.80 -28.52
C ALA A 157 2.25 -22.53 -29.16
N ALA A 158 2.90 -21.40 -28.87
CA ALA A 158 4.24 -21.09 -29.34
C ALA A 158 5.30 -22.03 -28.75
N LEU A 159 5.20 -22.32 -27.44
CA LEU A 159 6.06 -23.30 -26.76
C LEU A 159 5.92 -24.71 -27.34
N ALA A 160 4.69 -25.13 -27.67
CA ALA A 160 4.42 -26.44 -28.26
C ALA A 160 4.97 -26.56 -29.70
N ARG A 161 5.03 -25.44 -30.44
CA ARG A 161 5.60 -25.41 -31.83
C ARG A 161 7.13 -25.30 -31.86
N GLY A 162 7.77 -25.03 -30.72
CA GLY A 162 9.22 -24.82 -30.70
C GLY A 162 9.66 -23.52 -31.38
N ASP A 163 8.85 -22.46 -31.28
CA ASP A 163 9.04 -21.20 -32.01
C ASP A 163 10.32 -20.50 -31.50
N ASP A 164 11.32 -20.35 -32.39
CA ASP A 164 12.63 -19.76 -32.07
C ASP A 164 12.57 -18.27 -31.69
N ALA A 165 11.46 -17.59 -31.94
CA ALA A 165 11.25 -16.21 -31.51
C ALA A 165 11.29 -16.03 -29.96
N LEU A 166 11.03 -17.11 -29.22
CA LEU A 166 11.21 -17.14 -27.74
C LEU A 166 12.64 -17.51 -27.32
N ALA A 167 13.48 -18.00 -28.24
CA ALA A 167 14.85 -18.43 -27.97
C ALA A 167 15.78 -17.25 -27.67
N VAL A 168 15.47 -16.04 -28.13
CA VAL A 168 16.28 -14.83 -27.93
C VAL A 168 16.25 -14.33 -26.46
N ALA A 169 15.29 -14.80 -25.65
CA ALA A 169 15.19 -14.50 -24.21
C ALA A 169 15.57 -15.71 -23.32
N ALA A 170 16.00 -16.81 -23.93
CA ALA A 170 16.19 -18.07 -23.21
C ALA A 170 17.60 -18.22 -22.67
N ASP A 171 17.74 -17.94 -21.42
CA ASP A 171 18.73 -18.57 -20.52
C ASP A 171 18.43 -20.08 -20.40
N ASP A 172 19.43 -20.92 -20.23
CA ASP A 172 19.35 -22.39 -20.07
C ASP A 172 18.24 -22.88 -19.15
N SER A 173 17.82 -22.04 -18.21
CA SER A 173 16.73 -22.26 -17.27
C SER A 173 15.35 -22.41 -17.93
N ILE A 174 15.09 -21.73 -19.05
CA ILE A 174 13.79 -21.77 -19.77
C ILE A 174 13.70 -23.05 -20.60
N GLU A 175 14.81 -23.47 -21.22
CA GLU A 175 14.89 -24.73 -21.99
C GLU A 175 14.72 -25.95 -21.07
N GLN A 176 15.28 -25.89 -19.86
CA GLN A 176 15.12 -26.91 -18.82
C GLN A 176 13.67 -27.01 -18.33
N LEU A 177 12.98 -25.86 -18.17
CA LEU A 177 11.56 -25.79 -17.83
C LEU A 177 10.65 -26.34 -18.92
N ARG A 178 10.96 -26.09 -20.21
CA ARG A 178 10.23 -26.65 -21.35
C ARG A 178 10.20 -28.16 -21.34
N ARG A 179 11.35 -28.79 -21.10
CA ARG A 179 11.48 -30.26 -21.01
C ARG A 179 10.72 -30.83 -19.82
N GLN A 180 10.65 -30.12 -18.72
CA GLN A 180 9.89 -30.52 -17.55
C GLN A 180 8.37 -30.44 -17.78
N ILE A 181 7.87 -29.42 -18.48
CA ILE A 181 6.42 -29.23 -18.76
C ILE A 181 5.88 -30.32 -19.69
N ALA A 182 6.67 -30.74 -20.68
CA ALA A 182 6.23 -31.70 -21.70
C ALA A 182 5.87 -33.09 -21.15
N GLY A 183 6.31 -33.45 -19.95
CA GLY A 183 6.04 -34.73 -19.30
C GLY A 183 5.09 -34.70 -18.10
N MET A 184 4.47 -33.54 -17.81
CA MET A 184 3.75 -33.33 -16.55
C MET A 184 2.24 -33.46 -16.64
N SER A 185 1.61 -33.88 -15.53
CA SER A 185 0.15 -33.83 -15.37
C SER A 185 -0.37 -32.40 -15.38
N PRO A 186 -1.65 -32.14 -15.76
CA PRO A 186 -2.23 -30.78 -15.85
C PRO A 186 -2.08 -29.93 -14.59
N GLY A 187 -2.14 -30.52 -13.39
CA GLY A 187 -1.97 -29.82 -12.11
C GLY A 187 -0.52 -29.39 -11.84
N ALA A 188 0.44 -30.23 -12.20
CA ALA A 188 1.86 -29.92 -12.04
C ALA A 188 2.33 -28.89 -13.07
N ALA A 189 1.80 -28.94 -14.29
CA ALA A 189 2.02 -27.93 -15.32
C ALA A 189 1.51 -26.55 -14.89
N TYR A 190 0.40 -26.47 -14.15
CA TYR A 190 -0.13 -25.22 -13.58
C TYR A 190 0.81 -24.59 -12.56
N LEU A 191 1.37 -25.37 -11.62
CA LEU A 191 2.31 -24.87 -10.61
C LEU A 191 3.62 -24.37 -11.22
N LEU A 192 4.10 -25.07 -12.26
CA LEU A 192 5.32 -24.68 -12.95
C LEU A 192 5.11 -23.41 -13.79
N LYS A 193 3.93 -23.25 -14.38
CA LYS A 193 3.51 -22.02 -15.07
C LYS A 193 3.53 -20.81 -14.14
N LYS A 194 3.00 -20.96 -12.92
CA LYS A 194 3.00 -19.90 -11.91
C LYS A 194 4.42 -19.50 -11.49
N LYS A 195 5.34 -20.46 -11.43
CA LYS A 195 6.76 -20.23 -11.17
C LYS A 195 7.45 -19.51 -12.34
N LEU A 196 7.06 -19.80 -13.59
CA LEU A 196 7.56 -19.11 -14.79
C LEU A 196 7.10 -17.65 -14.82
N GLU A 197 5.84 -17.38 -14.47
CA GLU A 197 5.27 -16.03 -14.35
C GLU A 197 6.03 -15.20 -13.31
N SER A 198 6.41 -15.81 -12.17
CA SER A 198 7.25 -15.17 -11.15
C SER A 198 8.66 -14.85 -11.66
N LEU A 199 9.31 -15.77 -12.35
CA LEU A 199 10.67 -15.57 -12.87
C LEU A 199 10.73 -14.52 -13.99
N ILE A 200 9.66 -14.34 -14.77
CA ILE A 200 9.56 -13.29 -15.79
C ILE A 200 9.35 -11.93 -15.12
N ALA A 201 8.53 -11.87 -14.06
CA ALA A 201 8.27 -10.65 -13.31
C ALA A 201 9.50 -10.13 -12.55
N ASP A 202 10.37 -11.02 -12.06
CA ASP A 202 11.58 -10.67 -11.31
C ASP A 202 12.73 -10.16 -12.22
N ARG A 203 12.59 -10.27 -13.55
CA ARG A 203 13.59 -9.81 -14.55
C ARG A 203 13.16 -8.58 -15.36
N ALA A 204 11.94 -8.11 -15.17
CA ALA A 204 11.41 -6.88 -15.79
C ALA A 204 11.61 -5.66 -14.89
#